data_8d9bd677ad41cce2fd78989adf052535
#
_entry.id   8d9bd677ad41cce2fd78989adf052535
#
_cell.length_a   1.000
_cell.length_b   1.000
_cell.length_c   1.000
_cell.angle_alpha   90.00
_cell.angle_beta   90.00
_cell.angle_gamma   90.00
#
_symmetry.space_group_name_H-M   'P 1'
#
loop_
_entity.id
_entity.type
_entity.pdbx_description
1 polymer ?
#
loop_
_entity_poly.entity_id
_entity_poly.type
_entity_poly.pdbx_seq_one_letter_code
_entity_poly.pdbx_strand_id
1 'polypeptide(L)'
;MLRLAYQYPWSRFAQYSTGTDIVQIQFSKISDQVSRGNLDPTTWGVTESDLGYILGWQLQANASLHALSAFTWNYQFYLGEGTCHMVLNDFCEDNAFPVSSPSPFYNEQSARGISFNVWLHTFATSRR
;
A
#
# COMPACT_ATOMS: atom_id res chain seq x y z
N MET A 1 7.78 2.01 11.12
CA MET A 1 7.51 3.43 10.75
C MET A 1 7.36 4.35 11.98
N LEU A 2 6.47 4.04 12.95
CA LEU A 2 6.24 4.86 14.15
C LEU A 2 7.54 5.23 14.89
N ARG A 3 8.39 4.24 15.19
CA ARG A 3 9.69 4.45 15.83
C ARG A 3 10.60 5.41 15.06
N LEU A 4 10.64 5.29 13.74
CA LEU A 4 11.46 6.17 12.89
C LEU A 4 10.95 7.61 12.92
N ALA A 5 9.63 7.81 12.88
CA ALA A 5 9.04 9.14 12.93
C ALA A 5 9.39 9.87 14.23
N TYR A 6 9.38 9.18 15.37
CA TYR A 6 9.82 9.75 16.65
C TYR A 6 11.34 9.94 16.76
N GLN A 7 12.11 9.01 16.20
CA GLN A 7 13.58 9.07 16.25
C GLN A 7 14.12 10.21 15.36
N TYR A 8 13.43 10.52 14.27
CA TYR A 8 13.83 11.56 13.31
C TYR A 8 12.72 12.61 13.15
N PRO A 9 12.47 13.44 14.18
CA PRO A 9 11.35 14.37 14.19
C PRO A 9 11.46 15.46 13.12
N TRP A 10 12.66 15.76 12.64
CA TRP A 10 12.91 16.76 11.60
C TRP A 10 12.82 16.19 10.18
N SER A 11 12.73 14.87 10.04
CA SER A 11 12.53 14.21 8.76
C SER A 11 11.05 14.04 8.47
N ARG A 12 10.68 14.11 7.20
CA ARG A 12 9.33 13.85 6.73
C ARG A 12 9.28 12.46 6.09
N PHE A 13 8.28 11.72 6.43
CA PHE A 13 8.07 10.36 5.91
C PHE A 13 6.82 10.32 5.06
N ALA A 14 6.96 9.73 3.88
CA ALA A 14 5.87 9.48 2.95
C ALA A 14 5.79 8.00 2.65
N GLN A 15 4.59 7.46 2.61
CA GLN A 15 4.33 6.09 2.21
C GLN A 15 3.27 6.08 1.11
N TYR A 16 3.56 5.35 0.04
CA TYR A 16 2.57 4.98 -0.97
C TYR A 16 2.09 3.55 -0.69
N SER A 17 0.82 3.31 -0.87
CA SER A 17 0.21 1.98 -0.93
C SER A 17 -1.06 2.07 -1.77
N THR A 18 -1.50 0.94 -2.29
CA THR A 18 -2.84 0.82 -2.88
C THR A 18 -3.77 0.08 -1.94
N GLY A 19 -5.06 0.31 -2.10
CA GLY A 19 -6.07 -0.33 -1.27
C GLY A 19 -6.10 -1.86 -1.42
N THR A 20 -5.68 -2.35 -2.60
CA THR A 20 -5.62 -3.78 -2.92
C THR A 20 -4.22 -4.14 -3.44
N ASP A 21 -3.19 -3.82 -2.67
CA ASP A 21 -1.81 -4.19 -3.01
C ASP A 21 -1.65 -5.71 -2.98
N ILE A 22 -1.83 -6.34 -4.15
CA ILE A 22 -1.85 -7.81 -4.26
C ILE A 22 -0.51 -8.44 -3.87
N VAL A 23 0.60 -7.74 -4.09
CA VAL A 23 1.93 -8.24 -3.72
C VAL A 23 2.08 -8.28 -2.20
N GLN A 24 1.67 -7.22 -1.51
CA GLN A 24 1.69 -7.20 -0.04
C GLN A 24 0.71 -8.20 0.56
N ILE A 25 -0.48 -8.35 -0.02
CA ILE A 25 -1.47 -9.35 0.39
C ILE A 25 -0.88 -10.76 0.26
N GLN A 26 -0.22 -11.05 -0.87
CA GLN A 26 0.41 -12.35 -1.12
C GLN A 26 1.54 -12.61 -0.10
N PHE A 27 2.42 -11.65 0.14
CA PHE A 27 3.47 -11.79 1.16
C PHE A 27 2.90 -11.99 2.57
N SER A 28 1.82 -11.29 2.90
CA SER A 28 1.13 -11.45 4.19
C SER A 28 0.57 -12.87 4.32
N LYS A 29 -0.08 -13.39 3.27
CA LYS A 29 -0.61 -14.77 3.25
C LYS A 29 0.49 -15.81 3.39
N ILE A 30 1.59 -15.66 2.65
CA ILE A 30 2.76 -16.55 2.75
C ILE A 30 3.29 -16.54 4.20
N SER A 31 3.48 -15.37 4.78
CA SER A 31 3.98 -15.24 6.15
C SER A 31 3.06 -15.90 7.17
N ASP A 32 1.75 -15.75 7.02
CA ASP A 32 0.76 -16.41 7.89
C ASP A 32 0.81 -17.93 7.74
N GLN A 33 0.86 -18.45 6.51
CA GLN A 33 0.97 -19.88 6.23
C GLN A 33 2.24 -20.49 6.83
N VAL A 34 3.39 -19.86 6.56
CA VAL A 34 4.68 -20.30 7.11
C VAL A 34 4.67 -20.29 8.64
N SER A 35 4.09 -19.25 9.26
CA SER A 35 4.00 -19.17 10.73
C SER A 35 3.16 -20.27 11.35
N ARG A 36 2.21 -20.83 10.59
CA ARG A 36 1.39 -21.98 10.97
C ARG A 36 2.01 -23.33 10.62
N GLY A 37 3.25 -23.33 10.08
CA GLY A 37 3.97 -24.54 9.70
C GLY A 37 3.63 -25.07 8.31
N ASN A 38 2.86 -24.35 7.51
CA ASN A 38 2.61 -24.74 6.12
C ASN A 38 3.77 -24.27 5.23
N LEU A 39 4.62 -25.21 4.84
CA LEU A 39 5.80 -24.96 3.99
C LEU A 39 5.57 -25.37 2.53
N ASP A 40 4.35 -25.73 2.15
CA ASP A 40 4.01 -26.10 0.77
C ASP A 40 3.78 -24.85 -0.10
N PRO A 41 4.72 -24.51 -1.00
CA PRO A 41 4.63 -23.30 -1.82
C PRO A 41 3.45 -23.33 -2.81
N THR A 42 2.87 -24.48 -3.11
CA THR A 42 1.73 -24.59 -4.02
C THR A 42 0.45 -23.97 -3.44
N THR A 43 0.42 -23.78 -2.12
CA THR A 43 -0.73 -23.20 -1.39
C THR A 43 -0.56 -21.70 -1.09
N TRP A 44 0.58 -21.09 -1.41
CA TRP A 44 0.89 -19.73 -1.00
C TRP A 44 0.26 -18.64 -1.87
N GLY A 45 -0.23 -19.00 -3.06
CA GLY A 45 -0.88 -18.04 -3.95
C GLY A 45 -2.17 -17.47 -3.38
N VAL A 46 -2.47 -16.22 -3.72
CA VAL A 46 -3.78 -15.62 -3.47
C VAL A 46 -4.72 -16.03 -4.61
N THR A 47 -5.90 -16.49 -4.27
CA THR A 47 -6.93 -16.96 -5.20
C THR A 47 -8.24 -16.22 -4.98
N GLU A 48 -9.21 -16.38 -5.87
CA GLU A 48 -10.55 -15.78 -5.71
C GLU A 48 -11.26 -16.24 -4.43
N SER A 49 -10.94 -17.44 -3.93
CA SER A 49 -11.49 -17.95 -2.66
C SER A 49 -10.97 -17.21 -1.43
N ASP A 50 -9.91 -16.41 -1.57
CA ASP A 50 -9.30 -15.65 -0.47
C ASP A 50 -9.93 -14.26 -0.24
N LEU A 51 -11.09 -13.98 -0.81
CA LEU A 51 -11.72 -12.67 -0.70
C LEU A 51 -11.82 -12.16 0.75
N GLY A 52 -12.18 -13.04 1.68
CA GLY A 52 -12.24 -12.69 3.11
C GLY A 52 -10.87 -12.29 3.68
N TYR A 53 -9.80 -12.96 3.26
CA TYR A 53 -8.43 -12.63 3.64
C TYR A 53 -8.02 -11.28 3.05
N ILE A 54 -8.29 -11.04 1.77
CA ILE A 54 -8.00 -9.79 1.07
C ILE A 54 -8.67 -8.62 1.77
N LEU A 55 -9.97 -8.71 2.04
CA LEU A 55 -10.73 -7.67 2.72
C LEU A 55 -10.22 -7.42 4.16
N GLY A 56 -9.92 -8.48 4.89
CA GLY A 56 -9.32 -8.37 6.23
C GLY A 56 -7.99 -7.64 6.20
N TRP A 57 -7.12 -7.98 5.26
CA TRP A 57 -5.83 -7.30 5.07
C TRP A 57 -6.02 -5.81 4.73
N GLN A 58 -6.91 -5.49 3.78
CA GLN A 58 -7.21 -4.10 3.40
C GLN A 58 -7.66 -3.25 4.57
N LEU A 59 -8.58 -3.78 5.39
CA LEU A 59 -9.08 -3.08 6.58
C LEU A 59 -7.96 -2.83 7.59
N GLN A 60 -7.12 -3.84 7.84
CA GLN A 60 -6.01 -3.73 8.78
C GLN A 60 -4.92 -2.78 8.29
N ALA A 61 -4.55 -2.85 7.01
CA ALA A 61 -3.57 -1.97 6.41
C ALA A 61 -4.05 -0.51 6.45
N ASN A 62 -5.29 -0.25 6.05
CA ASN A 62 -5.90 1.07 6.08
C ASN A 62 -5.95 1.64 7.51
N ALA A 63 -6.43 0.87 8.48
CA ALA A 63 -6.46 1.27 9.89
C ALA A 63 -5.05 1.61 10.41
N SER A 64 -4.03 0.83 10.03
CA SER A 64 -2.64 1.04 10.44
C SER A 64 -2.05 2.33 9.86
N LEU A 65 -2.32 2.63 8.58
CA LEU A 65 -1.87 3.86 7.92
C LEU A 65 -2.50 5.10 8.56
N HIS A 66 -3.80 5.04 8.81
CA HIS A 66 -4.53 6.13 9.49
C HIS A 66 -4.04 6.33 10.93
N ALA A 67 -3.83 5.26 11.69
CA ALA A 67 -3.30 5.33 13.04
C ALA A 67 -1.90 5.97 13.04
N LEU A 68 -0.99 5.54 12.16
CA LEU A 68 0.33 6.15 12.02
C LEU A 68 0.24 7.65 11.72
N SER A 69 -0.59 8.05 10.78
CA SER A 69 -0.77 9.45 10.42
C SER A 69 -1.38 10.28 11.56
N ALA A 70 -2.24 9.70 12.39
CA ALA A 70 -2.83 10.36 13.54
C ALA A 70 -1.85 10.53 14.72
N PHE A 71 -0.95 9.58 14.91
CA PHE A 71 0.01 9.59 16.02
C PHE A 71 1.36 10.24 15.69
N THR A 72 1.63 10.58 14.41
CA THR A 72 2.88 11.19 14.00
C THR A 72 2.65 12.40 13.11
N TRP A 73 3.22 13.53 13.49
CA TRP A 73 3.07 14.78 12.75
C TRP A 73 3.89 14.85 11.45
N ASN A 74 4.93 14.03 11.33
CA ASN A 74 5.89 14.04 10.22
C ASN A 74 5.72 12.87 9.26
N TYR A 75 4.61 12.14 9.36
CA TYR A 75 4.26 11.04 8.48
C TYR A 75 2.97 11.34 7.71
N GLN A 76 2.98 11.07 6.43
CA GLN A 76 1.80 11.10 5.57
C GLN A 76 1.78 9.85 4.69
N PHE A 77 0.61 9.44 4.26
CA PHE A 77 0.47 8.35 3.31
C PHE A 77 -0.45 8.72 2.17
N TYR A 78 -0.23 8.06 1.05
CA TYR A 78 -1.12 8.07 -0.10
C TYR A 78 -1.68 6.67 -0.28
N LEU A 79 -2.99 6.56 -0.35
CA LEU A 79 -3.69 5.32 -0.62
C LEU A 79 -4.37 5.43 -1.97
N GLY A 80 -3.80 4.77 -2.98
CA GLY A 80 -4.36 4.67 -4.32
C GLY A 80 -5.51 3.67 -4.37
N GLU A 81 -6.40 3.83 -5.34
CA GLU A 81 -7.54 2.91 -5.57
C GLU A 81 -7.15 1.64 -6.34
N GLY A 82 -5.98 1.65 -6.97
CA GLY A 82 -5.50 0.54 -7.80
C GLY A 82 -5.00 -0.66 -6.99
N THR A 83 -4.34 -1.54 -7.72
CA THR A 83 -3.74 -2.78 -7.19
C THR A 83 -2.21 -2.76 -7.25
N CYS A 84 -1.63 -1.67 -7.75
CA CYS A 84 -0.20 -1.52 -7.98
C CYS A 84 0.60 -1.51 -6.68
N HIS A 85 1.63 -2.35 -6.64
CA HIS A 85 2.56 -2.39 -5.50
C HIS A 85 3.52 -1.20 -5.50
N MET A 86 3.93 -0.71 -6.67
CA MET A 86 4.91 0.37 -6.82
C MET A 86 4.39 1.45 -7.77
N VAL A 87 4.51 2.70 -7.34
CA VAL A 87 4.08 3.86 -8.12
C VAL A 87 5.09 4.28 -9.20
N LEU A 88 6.36 3.91 -9.05
CA LEU A 88 7.43 4.28 -10.00
C LEU A 88 7.65 3.23 -11.10
N ASN A 89 6.86 2.17 -11.11
CA ASN A 89 6.89 1.19 -12.17
C ASN A 89 5.88 1.59 -13.25
N ASP A 90 6.31 1.66 -14.50
CA ASP A 90 5.45 1.99 -15.64
C ASP A 90 4.43 0.88 -15.96
N PHE A 91 4.60 -0.29 -15.35
CA PHE A 91 3.74 -1.45 -15.52
C PHE A 91 3.20 -1.91 -14.17
N CYS A 92 1.93 -1.69 -13.94
CA CYS A 92 1.19 -2.50 -13.00
C CYS A 92 0.91 -3.83 -13.69
N GLU A 93 1.87 -4.76 -13.66
CA GLU A 93 1.64 -6.13 -14.11
C GLU A 93 0.71 -6.81 -13.12
N ASP A 94 -0.57 -6.56 -13.29
CA ASP A 94 -1.60 -7.25 -12.58
C ASP A 94 -2.06 -8.44 -13.42
N ASN A 95 -1.40 -9.57 -13.22
CA ASN A 95 -1.82 -10.82 -13.84
C ASN A 95 -3.14 -11.35 -13.28
N ALA A 96 -3.67 -10.75 -12.22
CA ALA A 96 -4.89 -11.17 -11.55
C ALA A 96 -6.12 -10.33 -11.92
N PHE A 97 -5.91 -9.06 -12.25
CA PHE A 97 -6.99 -8.14 -12.65
C PHE A 97 -6.50 -7.26 -13.81
N PRO A 98 -7.15 -7.31 -14.98
CA PRO A 98 -6.73 -6.56 -16.15
C PRO A 98 -7.03 -5.05 -15.97
N VAL A 99 -6.27 -4.39 -15.13
CA VAL A 99 -6.27 -2.93 -15.06
C VAL A 99 -4.90 -2.46 -15.54
N SER A 100 -4.74 -2.41 -16.85
CA SER A 100 -3.65 -1.70 -17.48
C SER A 100 -3.81 -0.20 -17.24
N SER A 101 -3.39 0.30 -16.09
CA SER A 101 -3.21 1.73 -15.93
C SER A 101 -1.79 2.07 -16.38
N PRO A 102 -1.62 2.74 -17.52
CA PRO A 102 -0.32 3.22 -17.94
C PRO A 102 0.12 4.31 -16.96
N SER A 103 1.32 4.13 -16.40
CA SER A 103 1.97 5.08 -15.49
C SER A 103 1.16 5.47 -14.24
N PRO A 104 1.16 4.63 -13.20
CA PRO A 104 0.45 4.93 -11.94
C PRO A 104 0.91 6.24 -11.30
N PHE A 105 2.15 6.68 -11.58
CA PHE A 105 2.65 7.97 -11.10
C PHE A 105 1.76 9.15 -11.48
N TYR A 106 1.19 9.13 -12.70
CA TYR A 106 0.33 10.21 -13.18
C TYR A 106 -1.17 9.92 -13.07
N ASN A 107 -1.55 8.65 -13.16
CA ASN A 107 -2.93 8.24 -13.33
C ASN A 107 -3.54 7.64 -12.06
N GLU A 108 -2.71 7.19 -11.11
CA GLU A 108 -3.19 6.66 -9.85
C GLU A 108 -3.94 7.75 -9.08
N GLN A 109 -5.15 7.44 -8.67
CA GLN A 109 -5.99 8.34 -7.88
C GLN A 109 -6.29 7.73 -6.51
N SER A 110 -6.38 8.59 -5.51
CA SER A 110 -6.92 8.21 -4.20
C SER A 110 -8.45 8.21 -4.26
N ALA A 111 -9.10 7.59 -3.27
CA ALA A 111 -10.55 7.62 -3.10
C ALA A 111 -11.17 9.04 -3.07
N ARG A 112 -10.36 10.08 -2.94
CA ARG A 112 -10.77 11.48 -3.02
C ARG A 112 -10.49 12.12 -4.39
N GLY A 113 -10.09 11.34 -5.39
CA GLY A 113 -9.76 11.83 -6.72
C GLY A 113 -8.49 12.67 -6.80
N ILE A 114 -7.58 12.56 -5.82
CA ILE A 114 -6.30 13.27 -5.83
C ILE A 114 -5.27 12.35 -6.51
N SER A 115 -4.65 12.81 -7.58
CA SER A 115 -3.59 12.05 -8.26
C SER A 115 -2.30 12.03 -7.44
N PHE A 116 -1.52 10.94 -7.57
CA PHE A 116 -0.33 10.72 -6.77
C PHE A 116 0.72 11.83 -6.97
N ASN A 117 0.94 12.27 -8.20
CA ASN A 117 1.90 13.35 -8.51
C ASN A 117 1.52 14.67 -7.83
N VAL A 118 0.22 15.01 -7.77
CA VAL A 118 -0.26 16.21 -7.07
C VAL A 118 -0.07 16.09 -5.57
N TRP A 119 -0.39 14.93 -5.00
CA TRP A 119 -0.16 14.67 -3.58
C TRP A 119 1.33 14.74 -3.23
N LEU A 120 2.20 14.11 -4.04
CA LEU A 120 3.65 14.12 -3.81
C LEU A 120 4.23 15.53 -3.91
N HIS A 121 3.79 16.32 -4.90
CA HIS A 121 4.18 17.73 -5.01
C HIS A 121 3.78 18.51 -3.76
N THR A 122 2.55 18.37 -3.32
CA THR A 122 2.04 19.02 -2.11
C THR A 122 2.84 18.60 -0.88
N PHE A 123 3.11 17.29 -0.74
CA PHE A 123 3.95 16.79 0.35
C PHE A 123 5.35 17.39 0.31
N ALA A 124 6.00 17.47 -0.86
CA ALA A 124 7.37 17.96 -1.00
C ALA A 124 7.48 19.47 -0.74
N THR A 125 6.48 20.25 -1.13
CA THR A 125 6.53 21.73 -1.09
C THR A 125 5.85 22.35 0.12
N SER A 126 4.97 21.62 0.81
CA SER A 126 4.33 22.16 2.03
C SER A 126 5.39 22.41 3.12
N ARG A 127 5.52 23.66 3.52
CA ARG A 127 6.27 24.02 4.73
C ARG A 127 5.40 23.68 5.93
N ARG A 128 5.92 22.88 6.83
CA ARG A 128 5.35 22.72 8.17
C ARG A 128 6.13 23.58 9.16
#